data_8ea838cb963b0db92fe79b675b20cc14
#
_entry.id   8ea838cb963b0db92fe79b675b20cc14
#
_cell.length_a   1.000
_cell.length_b   1.000
_cell.length_c   1.000
_cell.angle_alpha   90.00
_cell.angle_beta   90.00
_cell.angle_gamma   90.00
#
_symmetry.space_group_name_H-M   'P 1'
#
loop_
_entity.id
_entity.type
_entity.pdbx_description
1 polymer ?
#
loop_
_entity_poly.entity_id
_entity_poly.type
_entity_poly.pdbx_seq_one_letter_code
_entity_poly.pdbx_strand_id
1 'polypeptide(L)'
;MDVLPAGGRDLRRLQALLERQIAGVVKRQSASGLWRQLLDREDSYEESSCSAIFVYCLAHAVCEGWIDIRYASAALKGWEGLCREKITPEGDLRDICVGTGIGNDMPFYYNRPKVDGETHGTGLLLDAGLEILRLKEKLNL
;
A
#
# COMPACT_ATOMS: atom_id res chain seq x y z
N MET A 1 -2.21 7.30 14.47
CA MET A 1 -1.69 8.61 14.92
C MET A 1 -2.83 9.57 15.27
N ASP A 2 -4.02 9.33 14.78
CA ASP A 2 -5.23 10.14 14.99
C ASP A 2 -5.66 10.30 16.45
N VAL A 3 -5.29 9.34 17.30
CA VAL A 3 -5.66 9.32 18.74
C VAL A 3 -4.60 9.98 19.64
N LEU A 4 -3.51 10.48 19.09
CA LEU A 4 -2.44 11.10 19.88
C LEU A 4 -2.61 12.62 19.95
N PRO A 5 -2.26 13.25 21.09
CA PRO A 5 -2.29 14.70 21.20
C PRO A 5 -1.41 15.38 20.14
N ALA A 6 -1.94 16.40 19.47
CA ALA A 6 -1.21 17.19 18.51
C ALA A 6 0.06 17.79 19.13
N GLY A 7 1.19 17.69 18.41
CA GLY A 7 2.48 18.25 18.84
C GLY A 7 3.19 17.49 19.98
N GLY A 8 2.63 16.39 20.45
CA GLY A 8 3.23 15.54 21.48
C GLY A 8 4.57 14.92 21.06
N ARG A 9 5.42 14.57 22.06
CA ARG A 9 6.72 13.93 21.82
C ARG A 9 6.57 12.60 21.06
N ASP A 10 5.57 11.80 21.44
CA ASP A 10 5.34 10.48 20.85
C ASP A 10 4.84 10.59 19.42
N LEU A 11 3.99 11.57 19.11
CA LEU A 11 3.56 11.86 17.74
C LEU A 11 4.76 12.17 16.84
N ARG A 12 5.68 13.06 17.28
CA ARG A 12 6.90 13.38 16.48
C ARG A 12 7.79 12.16 16.24
N ARG A 13 7.94 11.29 17.25
CA ARG A 13 8.72 10.04 17.08
C ARG A 13 8.08 9.10 16.07
N LEU A 14 6.76 8.94 16.13
CA LEU A 14 6.02 8.11 15.17
C LEU A 14 6.05 8.69 13.75
N GLN A 15 5.94 10.00 13.61
CA GLN A 15 6.09 10.65 12.31
C GLN A 15 7.47 10.40 11.70
N ALA A 16 8.55 10.55 12.47
CA ALA A 16 9.89 10.27 11.97
C ALA A 16 10.09 8.78 11.56
N LEU A 17 9.47 7.84 12.26
CA LEU A 17 9.48 6.43 11.89
C LEU A 17 8.67 6.19 10.61
N LEU A 18 7.48 6.79 10.52
CA LEU A 18 6.61 6.70 9.34
C LEU A 18 7.31 7.25 8.09
N GLU A 19 7.94 8.42 8.17
CA GLU A 19 8.68 9.01 7.05
C GLU A 19 9.79 8.09 6.54
N ARG A 20 10.54 7.48 7.46
CA ARG A 20 11.60 6.52 7.09
C ARG A 20 11.03 5.28 6.42
N GLN A 21 9.94 4.73 6.94
CA GLN A 21 9.27 3.56 6.36
C GLN A 21 8.74 3.89 4.96
N ILE A 22 8.03 5.01 4.82
CA ILE A 22 7.46 5.44 3.54
C ILE A 22 8.54 5.68 2.49
N ALA A 23 9.65 6.34 2.84
CA ALA A 23 10.76 6.51 1.92
C ALA A 23 11.31 5.16 1.41
N GLY A 24 11.36 4.15 2.27
CA GLY A 24 11.75 2.79 1.89
C GLY A 24 10.72 2.11 0.99
N VAL A 25 9.45 2.19 1.32
CA VAL A 25 8.34 1.60 0.55
C VAL A 25 8.26 2.22 -0.85
N VAL A 26 8.26 3.56 -0.94
CA VAL A 26 8.16 4.27 -2.23
C VAL A 26 9.34 3.95 -3.14
N LYS A 27 10.54 3.79 -2.59
CA LYS A 27 11.73 3.38 -3.36
C LYS A 27 11.57 1.99 -4.01
N ARG A 28 10.69 1.15 -3.51
CA ARG A 28 10.43 -0.22 -3.98
C ARG A 28 9.17 -0.35 -4.84
N GLN A 29 8.52 0.78 -5.15
CA GLN A 29 7.37 0.78 -6.05
C GLN A 29 7.82 0.42 -7.47
N SER A 30 7.17 -0.58 -8.08
CA SER A 30 7.50 -1.02 -9.43
C SER A 30 6.99 -0.05 -10.51
N ALA A 31 7.37 -0.31 -11.76
CA ALA A 31 6.94 0.52 -12.88
C ALA A 31 5.42 0.54 -13.08
N SER A 32 4.74 -0.58 -12.77
CA SER A 32 3.28 -0.70 -12.78
C SER A 32 2.58 0.20 -11.74
N GLY A 33 3.29 0.62 -10.69
CA GLY A 33 2.74 1.30 -9.53
C GLY A 33 2.51 0.39 -8.32
N LEU A 34 2.63 -0.91 -8.50
CA LEU A 34 2.38 -1.91 -7.46
C LEU A 34 3.64 -2.23 -6.66
N TRP A 35 3.47 -3.00 -5.60
CA TRP A 35 4.57 -3.52 -4.80
C TRP A 35 4.61 -5.05 -4.86
N ARG A 36 5.81 -5.57 -4.71
CA ARG A 36 6.07 -6.99 -4.84
C ARG A 36 5.95 -7.72 -3.50
N GLN A 37 5.63 -9.00 -3.57
CA GLN A 37 5.62 -9.91 -2.41
C GLN A 37 6.92 -9.84 -1.60
N LEU A 38 8.05 -9.79 -2.29
CA LEU A 38 9.35 -9.51 -1.71
C LEU A 38 9.84 -8.18 -2.26
N LEU A 39 9.80 -7.13 -1.44
CA LEU A 39 10.00 -5.75 -1.86
C LEU A 39 11.34 -5.48 -2.54
N ASP A 40 12.37 -6.26 -2.23
CA ASP A 40 13.73 -6.12 -2.77
C ASP A 40 14.05 -7.11 -3.89
N ARG A 41 13.03 -7.86 -4.39
CA ARG A 41 13.19 -8.88 -5.42
C ARG A 41 12.32 -8.56 -6.64
N GLU A 42 12.97 -8.10 -7.71
CA GLU A 42 12.29 -7.67 -8.95
C GLU A 42 11.60 -8.82 -9.69
N ASP A 43 11.99 -10.05 -9.42
CA ASP A 43 11.45 -11.27 -10.00
C ASP A 43 10.29 -11.89 -9.17
N SER A 44 9.99 -11.35 -7.99
CA SER A 44 8.81 -11.78 -7.23
C SER A 44 7.52 -11.14 -7.79
N TYR A 45 6.39 -11.81 -7.59
CA TYR A 45 5.12 -11.32 -8.11
C TYR A 45 4.66 -10.01 -7.40
N GLU A 46 3.88 -9.19 -8.11
CA GLU A 46 3.23 -8.01 -7.56
C GLU A 46 2.00 -8.43 -6.77
N GLU A 47 1.99 -8.13 -5.49
CA GLU A 47 1.00 -8.57 -4.52
C GLU A 47 -0.03 -7.47 -4.26
N SER A 48 -1.30 -7.83 -4.32
CA SER A 48 -2.39 -6.84 -4.36
C SER A 48 -2.76 -6.30 -2.99
N SER A 49 -2.78 -7.13 -1.96
CA SER A 49 -3.17 -6.68 -0.62
C SER A 49 -2.14 -5.74 -0.01
N CYS A 50 -0.84 -6.03 -0.17
CA CYS A 50 0.20 -5.11 0.27
C CYS A 50 0.21 -3.81 -0.55
N SER A 51 -0.08 -3.89 -1.86
CA SER A 51 -0.20 -2.70 -2.70
C SER A 51 -1.39 -1.83 -2.25
N ALA A 52 -2.54 -2.44 -1.95
CA ALA A 52 -3.71 -1.71 -1.46
C ALA A 52 -3.43 -1.02 -0.12
N ILE A 53 -2.83 -1.71 0.86
CA ILE A 53 -2.52 -1.10 2.15
C ILE A 53 -1.46 0.01 2.04
N PHE A 54 -0.47 -0.12 1.14
CA PHE A 54 0.49 0.95 0.93
C PHE A 54 -0.14 2.18 0.27
N VAL A 55 -1.07 1.99 -0.69
CA VAL A 55 -1.86 3.08 -1.26
C VAL A 55 -2.67 3.79 -0.17
N TYR A 56 -3.40 3.02 0.65
CA TYR A 56 -4.14 3.54 1.79
C TYR A 56 -3.26 4.38 2.71
N CYS A 57 -2.16 3.79 3.20
CA CYS A 57 -1.27 4.45 4.16
C CYS A 57 -0.64 5.74 3.60
N LEU A 58 -0.23 5.73 2.33
CA LEU A 58 0.33 6.90 1.65
C LEU A 58 -0.71 8.01 1.50
N ALA A 59 -1.90 7.68 0.97
CA ALA A 59 -2.96 8.64 0.77
C ALA A 59 -3.43 9.26 2.10
N HIS A 60 -3.71 8.41 3.09
CA HIS A 60 -4.12 8.84 4.42
C HIS A 60 -3.08 9.75 5.08
N ALA A 61 -1.82 9.34 5.12
CA ALA A 61 -0.75 10.12 5.74
C ALA A 61 -0.53 11.48 5.06
N VAL A 62 -0.70 11.59 3.74
CA VAL A 62 -0.69 12.87 3.01
C VAL A 62 -1.93 13.70 3.35
N CYS A 63 -3.10 13.08 3.42
CA CYS A 63 -4.35 13.78 3.78
C CYS A 63 -4.27 14.40 5.17
N GLU A 64 -3.73 13.66 6.14
CA GLU A 64 -3.54 14.11 7.52
C GLU A 64 -2.32 15.03 7.73
N GLY A 65 -1.50 15.25 6.69
CA GLY A 65 -0.30 16.09 6.79
C GLY A 65 0.81 15.47 7.66
N TRP A 66 0.82 14.16 7.83
CA TRP A 66 1.87 13.45 8.57
C TRP A 66 3.14 13.26 7.76
N ILE A 67 3.03 13.28 6.44
CA ILE A 67 4.13 13.19 5.50
C ILE A 67 4.00 14.26 4.40
N ASP A 68 5.09 14.50 3.70
CA ASP A 68 5.16 15.50 2.62
C ASP A 68 4.22 15.12 1.45
N ILE A 69 3.56 16.13 0.87
CA ILE A 69 2.62 16.01 -0.26
C ILE A 69 3.25 15.36 -1.51
N ARG A 70 4.57 15.42 -1.66
CA ARG A 70 5.30 14.77 -2.77
C ARG A 70 5.01 13.26 -2.87
N TYR A 71 4.64 12.62 -1.77
CA TYR A 71 4.29 11.20 -1.72
C TYR A 71 2.90 10.87 -2.30
N ALA A 72 2.08 11.89 -2.56
CA ALA A 72 0.77 11.71 -3.20
C ALA A 72 0.89 11.01 -4.56
N SER A 73 1.93 11.32 -5.35
CA SER A 73 2.15 10.70 -6.65
C SER A 73 2.33 9.18 -6.57
N ALA A 74 2.98 8.69 -5.52
CA ALA A 74 3.14 7.25 -5.31
C ALA A 74 1.80 6.56 -4.96
N ALA A 75 0.96 7.21 -4.14
CA ALA A 75 -0.37 6.71 -3.83
C ALA A 75 -1.25 6.64 -5.09
N LEU A 76 -1.30 7.72 -5.87
CA LEU A 76 -2.09 7.78 -7.11
C LEU A 76 -1.63 6.73 -8.13
N LYS A 77 -0.31 6.60 -8.35
CA LYS A 77 0.26 5.60 -9.24
C LYS A 77 -0.05 4.17 -8.78
N GLY A 78 0.01 3.92 -7.47
CA GLY A 78 -0.35 2.61 -6.89
C GLY A 78 -1.81 2.27 -7.13
N TRP A 79 -2.70 3.23 -6.92
CA TRP A 79 -4.13 3.08 -7.19
C TRP A 79 -4.42 2.80 -8.66
N GLU A 80 -3.80 3.53 -9.58
CA GLU A 80 -3.93 3.29 -11.02
C GLU A 80 -3.46 1.89 -11.41
N GLY A 81 -2.35 1.43 -10.82
CA GLY A 81 -1.84 0.07 -11.01
C GLY A 81 -2.82 -1.00 -10.53
N LEU A 82 -3.42 -0.83 -9.33
CA LEU A 82 -4.45 -1.73 -8.81
C LEU A 82 -5.66 -1.79 -9.76
N CYS A 83 -6.21 -0.63 -10.14
CA CYS A 83 -7.36 -0.56 -11.03
C CYS A 83 -7.10 -1.20 -12.40
N ARG A 84 -5.93 -0.97 -12.97
CA ARG A 84 -5.59 -1.45 -14.31
C ARG A 84 -5.28 -2.94 -14.35
N GLU A 85 -4.59 -3.47 -13.33
CA GLU A 85 -3.97 -4.79 -13.42
C GLU A 85 -4.56 -5.82 -12.46
N LYS A 86 -5.21 -5.36 -11.38
CA LYS A 86 -5.59 -6.26 -10.28
C LYS A 86 -7.10 -6.37 -10.04
N ILE A 87 -7.91 -5.52 -10.63
CA ILE A 87 -9.38 -5.63 -10.52
C ILE A 87 -9.89 -6.39 -11.74
N THR A 88 -10.66 -7.47 -11.50
CA THR A 88 -11.34 -8.23 -12.56
C THR A 88 -12.55 -7.48 -13.10
N PRO A 89 -13.09 -7.84 -14.26
CA PRO A 89 -14.35 -7.28 -14.77
C PRO A 89 -15.53 -7.49 -13.80
N GLU A 90 -15.49 -8.55 -12.99
CA GLU A 90 -16.51 -8.88 -11.98
C GLU A 90 -16.35 -8.06 -10.69
N GLY A 91 -15.22 -7.35 -10.53
CA GLY A 91 -14.92 -6.53 -9.36
C GLY A 91 -14.06 -7.21 -8.29
N ASP A 92 -13.57 -8.41 -8.54
CA ASP A 92 -12.68 -9.12 -7.61
C ASP A 92 -11.26 -8.60 -7.68
N LEU A 93 -10.56 -8.63 -6.54
CA LEU A 93 -9.13 -8.33 -6.48
C LEU A 93 -8.31 -9.60 -6.72
N ARG A 94 -7.40 -9.56 -7.68
CA ARG A 94 -6.51 -10.69 -8.04
C ARG A 94 -5.24 -10.71 -7.21
N ASP A 95 -4.56 -11.85 -7.24
CA ASP A 95 -3.19 -12.04 -6.72
C ASP A 95 -3.03 -11.64 -5.24
N ILE A 96 -3.99 -11.94 -4.42
CA ILE A 96 -3.92 -11.72 -2.97
C ILE A 96 -3.12 -12.88 -2.35
N CYS A 97 -2.07 -12.58 -1.61
CA CYS A 97 -1.28 -13.57 -0.88
C CYS A 97 -2.11 -14.23 0.22
N VAL A 98 -2.22 -15.55 0.18
CA VAL A 98 -2.87 -16.34 1.24
C VAL A 98 -1.95 -16.39 2.45
N GLY A 99 -2.07 -15.44 3.35
CA GLY A 99 -1.34 -15.37 4.62
C GLY A 99 0.09 -15.94 4.62
N THR A 100 1.02 -15.32 5.27
CA THR A 100 2.41 -15.77 5.29
C THR A 100 2.81 -16.20 6.69
N GLY A 101 3.09 -17.50 6.86
CA GLY A 101 3.73 -18.02 8.06
C GLY A 101 5.23 -17.73 8.08
N ILE A 102 5.94 -18.35 9.00
CA ILE A 102 7.40 -18.28 9.09
C ILE A 102 7.98 -19.46 8.32
N GLY A 103 8.78 -19.18 7.29
CA GLY A 103 9.56 -20.16 6.53
C GLY A 103 11.04 -20.06 6.85
N ASN A 104 11.78 -21.12 6.52
CA ASN A 104 13.21 -21.22 6.80
C ASN A 104 14.09 -20.82 5.61
N ASP A 105 13.49 -20.58 4.44
CA ASP A 105 14.22 -20.31 3.20
C ASP A 105 13.50 -19.30 2.29
N MET A 106 14.22 -18.78 1.33
CA MET A 106 13.67 -17.83 0.35
C MET A 106 12.60 -18.44 -0.56
N PRO A 107 12.72 -19.69 -1.07
CA PRO A 107 11.69 -20.31 -1.88
C PRO A 107 10.29 -20.34 -1.23
N PHE A 108 10.23 -20.50 0.08
CA PHE A 108 8.96 -20.42 0.82
C PHE A 108 8.24 -19.08 0.61
N TYR A 109 8.97 -17.97 0.64
CA TYR A 109 8.39 -16.64 0.48
C TYR A 109 8.09 -16.29 -0.97
N TYR A 110 8.92 -16.76 -1.93
CA TYR A 110 8.67 -16.58 -3.36
C TYR A 110 7.41 -17.31 -3.83
N ASN A 111 7.18 -18.51 -3.30
CA ASN A 111 6.11 -19.40 -3.75
C ASN A 111 4.85 -19.30 -2.88
N ARG A 112 4.64 -18.19 -2.19
CA ARG A 112 3.39 -18.02 -1.44
C ARG A 112 2.19 -18.13 -2.38
N PRO A 113 1.16 -18.95 -2.02
CA PRO A 113 -0.05 -19.06 -2.82
C PRO A 113 -0.77 -17.74 -2.96
N LYS A 114 -1.38 -17.54 -4.10
CA LYS A 114 -2.22 -16.38 -4.42
C LYS A 114 -3.63 -16.85 -4.69
N VAL A 115 -4.60 -16.05 -4.30
CA VAL A 115 -6.03 -16.25 -4.58
C VAL A 115 -6.68 -14.95 -5.02
N ASP A 116 -7.79 -15.06 -5.71
CA ASP A 116 -8.60 -13.94 -6.13
C ASP A 116 -9.82 -13.83 -5.19
N GLY A 117 -10.31 -12.60 -4.94
CA GLY A 117 -11.52 -12.35 -4.17
C GLY A 117 -11.43 -12.59 -2.66
N GLU A 118 -10.24 -12.78 -2.10
CA GLU A 118 -10.07 -12.92 -0.64
C GLU A 118 -10.50 -11.66 0.11
N THR A 119 -11.29 -11.85 1.17
CA THR A 119 -11.93 -10.76 1.91
C THR A 119 -10.94 -9.76 2.52
N HIS A 120 -9.79 -10.23 3.03
CA HIS A 120 -8.79 -9.35 3.61
C HIS A 120 -8.17 -8.39 2.59
N GLY A 121 -7.96 -8.83 1.35
CA GLY A 121 -7.44 -7.97 0.28
C GLY A 121 -8.52 -7.01 -0.24
N THR A 122 -9.75 -7.49 -0.39
CA THR A 122 -10.88 -6.67 -0.85
C THR A 122 -11.19 -5.53 0.12
N GLY A 123 -11.17 -5.79 1.44
CA GLY A 123 -11.35 -4.75 2.45
C GLY A 123 -10.30 -3.64 2.33
N LEU A 124 -9.02 -4.02 2.19
CA LEU A 124 -7.92 -3.06 2.01
C LEU A 124 -8.05 -2.24 0.72
N LEU A 125 -8.55 -2.85 -0.36
CA LEU A 125 -8.81 -2.13 -1.62
C LEU A 125 -9.89 -1.06 -1.45
N LEU A 126 -10.98 -1.36 -0.75
CA LEU A 126 -12.06 -0.40 -0.47
C LEU A 126 -11.55 0.78 0.37
N ASP A 127 -10.79 0.50 1.44
CA ASP A 127 -10.18 1.53 2.27
C ASP A 127 -9.22 2.41 1.46
N ALA A 128 -8.39 1.80 0.60
CA ALA A 128 -7.50 2.54 -0.30
C ALA A 128 -8.28 3.46 -1.25
N GLY A 129 -9.37 2.95 -1.84
CA GLY A 129 -10.23 3.74 -2.73
C GLY A 129 -10.83 4.97 -2.05
N LEU A 130 -11.32 4.82 -0.81
CA LEU A 130 -11.85 5.94 -0.02
C LEU A 130 -10.77 7.01 0.25
N GLU A 131 -9.57 6.59 0.65
CA GLU A 131 -8.48 7.55 0.90
C GLU A 131 -7.98 8.21 -0.40
N ILE A 132 -8.02 7.51 -1.53
CA ILE A 132 -7.69 8.13 -2.83
C ILE A 132 -8.72 9.18 -3.24
N LEU A 133 -10.01 8.98 -2.96
CA LEU A 133 -11.03 10.03 -3.18
C LEU A 133 -10.72 11.26 -2.32
N ARG A 134 -10.45 11.09 -1.03
CA ARG A 134 -10.04 12.19 -0.13
C ARG A 134 -8.78 12.90 -0.64
N LEU A 135 -7.80 12.13 -1.10
CA LEU A 135 -6.54 12.69 -1.63
C LEU A 135 -6.79 13.52 -2.89
N LYS A 136 -7.63 13.03 -3.82
CA LYS A 136 -7.98 13.78 -5.04
C LYS A 136 -8.69 15.08 -4.71
N GLU A 137 -9.65 15.08 -3.79
CA GLU A 137 -10.30 16.29 -3.31
C GLU A 137 -9.30 17.30 -2.73
N LYS A 138 -8.36 16.84 -1.89
CA LYS A 138 -7.29 17.67 -1.33
C LYS A 138 -6.39 18.29 -2.39
N LEU A 139 -6.15 17.57 -3.49
CA LEU A 139 -5.29 18.01 -4.60
C LEU A 139 -6.05 18.79 -5.70
N ASN A 140 -7.37 18.91 -5.61
CA ASN A 140 -8.26 19.48 -6.63
C ASN A 140 -8.15 18.76 -7.99
N LEU A 141 -8.11 17.42 -7.97
CA LEU A 141 -8.05 16.52 -9.13
C LEU A 141 -9.42 15.90 -9.45
#